data_19e6c9e75f496815443f7bca849a0bb4
#
_entry.id   19e6c9e75f496815443f7bca849a0bb4
#
_cell.length_a   1.000
_cell.length_b   1.000
_cell.length_c   1.000
_cell.angle_alpha   90.00
_cell.angle_beta   90.00
_cell.angle_gamma   90.00
#
_symmetry.space_group_name_H-M   'P 1'
#
loop_
_entity.id
_entity.type
_entity.pdbx_description
1 polymer ?
#
loop_
_entity_poly.entity_id
_entity_poly.type
_entity_poly.pdbx_seq_one_letter_code
_entity_poly.pdbx_strand_id
1 'polypeptide(L)'
;MSEMLELRHISKTFGAGTINEKKAVEDLSLTLASGDFVTIIGGNGAGKSTLFNAVAGVFYVDEGRVILDGEDMTFLPEYKRSNHLGRLFQDPLKGTAPHMTIEENLALAYLRSVRTRSPFGTVSKKDREYFRERLAALGLGLEDRLKSPVGLLSGGQRQALTLLMATLVTPKLLLLDEHTAALDPSTAEKVLELTRSIVAENNITCM
;
A
#
# COMPACT_ATOMS: atom_id res chain seq x y z
N MET A 1 9.50 3.57 -22.62
CA MET A 1 8.67 3.05 -21.50
C MET A 1 8.09 4.28 -20.83
N SER A 2 6.82 4.26 -20.42
CA SER A 2 6.23 5.40 -19.70
C SER A 2 6.76 5.44 -18.27
N GLU A 3 7.13 6.62 -17.79
CA GLU A 3 7.52 6.83 -16.41
C GLU A 3 6.29 6.71 -15.52
N MET A 4 6.33 5.79 -14.53
CA MET A 4 5.23 5.58 -13.61
C MET A 4 5.37 6.47 -12.37
N LEU A 5 6.55 6.53 -11.77
CA LEU A 5 6.86 7.43 -10.66
C LEU A 5 8.07 8.26 -11.03
N GLU A 6 8.00 9.56 -10.79
CA GLU A 6 9.13 10.47 -10.91
C GLU A 6 9.19 11.38 -9.70
N LEU A 7 10.30 11.32 -9.01
CA LEU A 7 10.67 12.22 -7.92
C LEU A 7 11.75 13.17 -8.45
N ARG A 8 11.49 14.47 -8.42
CA ARG A 8 12.41 15.49 -8.92
C ARG A 8 12.88 16.34 -7.76
N HIS A 9 14.15 16.19 -7.38
CA HIS A 9 14.84 17.04 -6.40
C HIS A 9 14.03 17.22 -5.10
N ILE A 10 13.42 16.12 -4.57
CA ILE A 10 12.63 16.21 -3.37
C ILE A 10 13.50 16.35 -2.13
N SER A 11 13.11 17.29 -1.25
CA SER A 11 13.73 17.50 0.05
C SER A 11 12.67 17.53 1.15
N LYS A 12 13.03 17.01 2.35
CA LYS A 12 12.16 17.06 3.54
C LYS A 12 12.98 17.22 4.80
N THR A 13 12.70 18.28 5.54
CA THR A 13 13.28 18.58 6.86
C THR A 13 12.16 18.58 7.89
N PHE A 14 12.33 17.82 8.96
CA PHE A 14 11.44 17.86 10.11
C PHE A 14 12.01 18.76 11.19
N GLY A 15 11.15 19.51 11.89
CA GLY A 15 11.54 20.38 12.99
C GLY A 15 12.48 21.53 12.56
N ALA A 16 12.35 22.03 11.35
CA ALA A 16 13.19 23.11 10.84
C ALA A 16 13.25 24.30 11.81
N GLY A 17 14.47 24.81 12.07
CA GLY A 17 14.70 25.91 13.00
C GLY A 17 14.62 25.55 14.49
N THR A 18 14.50 24.26 14.84
CA THR A 18 14.51 23.78 16.22
C THR A 18 15.74 22.92 16.51
N ILE A 19 15.99 22.63 17.82
CA ILE A 19 17.08 21.73 18.25
C ILE A 19 16.89 20.28 17.76
N ASN A 20 15.69 19.93 17.29
CA ASN A 20 15.35 18.60 16.77
C ASN A 20 15.27 18.60 15.23
N GLU A 21 15.89 19.58 14.58
CA GLU A 21 15.94 19.64 13.12
C GLU A 21 16.60 18.38 12.55
N LYS A 22 15.89 17.73 11.62
CA LYS A 22 16.37 16.54 10.93
C LYS A 22 16.06 16.64 9.44
N LYS A 23 17.10 16.72 8.61
CA LYS A 23 17.00 16.52 7.17
C LYS A 23 16.79 15.03 6.92
N ALA A 24 15.59 14.65 6.51
CA ALA A 24 15.21 13.25 6.35
C ALA A 24 15.35 12.77 4.90
N VAL A 25 15.19 13.68 3.94
CA VAL A 25 15.48 13.49 2.51
C VAL A 25 16.10 14.79 2.02
N GLU A 26 17.17 14.69 1.22
CA GLU A 26 17.89 15.84 0.69
C GLU A 26 18.16 15.62 -0.79
N ASP A 27 17.62 16.50 -1.64
CA ASP A 27 17.80 16.54 -3.10
C ASP A 27 17.69 15.18 -3.81
N LEU A 28 16.70 14.38 -3.42
CA LEU A 28 16.53 13.03 -3.98
C LEU A 28 15.75 13.08 -5.29
N SER A 29 16.34 12.48 -6.33
CA SER A 29 15.68 12.23 -7.60
C SER A 29 15.65 10.73 -7.89
N LEU A 30 14.50 10.22 -8.35
CA LEU A 30 14.28 8.80 -8.64
C LEU A 30 13.19 8.68 -9.72
N THR A 31 13.41 7.79 -10.69
CA THR A 31 12.40 7.47 -11.71
C THR A 31 12.17 5.96 -11.75
N LEU A 32 10.90 5.54 -11.76
CA LEU A 32 10.46 4.17 -11.99
C LEU A 32 9.66 4.10 -13.30
N ALA A 33 9.98 3.15 -14.14
CA ALA A 33 9.17 2.85 -15.31
C ALA A 33 7.93 2.01 -14.94
N SER A 34 6.94 1.99 -15.82
CA SER A 34 5.75 1.13 -15.62
C SER A 34 6.16 -0.35 -15.61
N GLY A 35 5.72 -1.08 -14.58
CA GLY A 35 6.03 -2.49 -14.35
C GLY A 35 7.35 -2.75 -13.62
N ASP A 36 8.11 -1.72 -13.24
CA ASP A 36 9.33 -1.89 -12.45
C ASP A 36 9.02 -2.46 -11.06
N PHE A 37 9.92 -3.33 -10.58
CA PHE A 37 9.97 -3.78 -9.20
C PHE A 37 11.29 -3.29 -8.57
N VAL A 38 11.23 -2.21 -7.80
CA VAL A 38 12.43 -1.54 -7.25
C VAL A 38 12.52 -1.77 -5.74
N THR A 39 13.70 -2.15 -5.27
CA THR A 39 13.99 -2.32 -3.85
C THR A 39 14.84 -1.17 -3.32
N ILE A 40 14.37 -0.52 -2.25
CA ILE A 40 15.10 0.53 -1.54
C ILE A 40 15.88 -0.10 -0.38
N ILE A 41 17.19 -0.01 -0.42
CA ILE A 41 18.09 -0.56 0.60
C ILE A 41 18.72 0.56 1.40
N GLY A 42 18.80 0.39 2.71
CA GLY A 42 19.43 1.35 3.63
C GLY A 42 19.22 0.96 5.08
N GLY A 43 20.10 1.44 5.96
CA GLY A 43 19.99 1.21 7.40
C GLY A 43 18.80 1.90 8.06
N ASN A 44 18.61 1.65 9.36
CA ASN A 44 17.60 2.34 10.15
C ASN A 44 17.90 3.85 10.19
N GLY A 45 16.88 4.66 9.94
CA GLY A 45 17.02 6.11 9.89
C GLY A 45 17.53 6.68 8.54
N ALA A 46 17.79 5.84 7.53
CA ALA A 46 18.24 6.27 6.19
C ALA A 46 17.17 6.98 5.34
N GLY A 47 15.99 7.25 5.90
CA GLY A 47 14.93 7.98 5.18
C GLY A 47 13.98 7.12 4.35
N LYS A 48 14.10 5.78 4.35
CA LYS A 48 13.22 4.88 3.57
C LYS A 48 11.74 5.15 3.81
N SER A 49 11.29 5.05 5.05
CA SER A 49 9.87 5.31 5.39
C SER A 49 9.48 6.77 5.16
N THR A 50 10.42 7.72 5.23
CA THR A 50 10.18 9.12 4.86
C THR A 50 9.90 9.24 3.37
N LEU A 51 10.66 8.55 2.53
CA LEU A 51 10.43 8.48 1.09
C LEU A 51 9.06 7.89 0.76
N PHE A 52 8.73 6.74 1.34
CA PHE A 52 7.40 6.10 1.17
C PHE A 52 6.27 7.04 1.60
N ASN A 53 6.42 7.73 2.72
CA ASN A 53 5.45 8.69 3.23
C ASN A 53 5.33 9.93 2.34
N ALA A 54 6.43 10.42 1.75
CA ALA A 54 6.42 11.51 0.79
C ALA A 54 5.64 11.14 -0.47
N VAL A 55 5.89 9.94 -1.02
CA VAL A 55 5.15 9.42 -2.18
C VAL A 55 3.67 9.21 -1.85
N ALA A 56 3.36 8.65 -0.69
CA ALA A 56 1.99 8.43 -0.23
C ALA A 56 1.22 9.72 0.09
N GLY A 57 1.92 10.85 0.34
CA GLY A 57 1.30 12.14 0.67
C GLY A 57 0.89 12.25 2.14
N VAL A 58 1.53 11.51 3.04
CA VAL A 58 1.35 11.63 4.50
C VAL A 58 1.79 13.03 4.98
N PHE A 59 2.74 13.60 4.30
CA PHE A 59 3.16 15.00 4.42
C PHE A 59 3.59 15.52 3.04
N TYR A 60 3.68 16.83 2.90
CA TYR A 60 4.20 17.47 1.69
C TYR A 60 5.73 17.60 1.79
N VAL A 61 6.41 17.42 0.66
CA VAL A 61 7.83 17.74 0.52
C VAL A 61 8.04 19.25 0.65
N ASP A 62 9.21 19.66 1.12
CA ASP A 62 9.54 21.09 1.27
C ASP A 62 10.01 21.67 -0.07
N GLU A 63 10.69 20.84 -0.88
CA GLU A 63 11.17 21.19 -2.22
C GLU A 63 10.95 20.01 -3.18
N GLY A 64 10.98 20.31 -4.48
CA GLY A 64 10.88 19.32 -5.54
C GLY A 64 9.45 18.94 -5.90
N ARG A 65 9.32 17.83 -6.65
CA ARG A 65 8.02 17.34 -7.16
C ARG A 65 7.89 15.83 -7.05
N VAL A 66 6.65 15.38 -6.84
CA VAL A 66 6.22 13.97 -6.88
C VAL A 66 5.23 13.84 -8.02
N ILE A 67 5.61 13.11 -9.08
CA ILE A 67 4.78 12.91 -10.27
C ILE A 67 4.48 11.41 -10.38
N LEU A 68 3.21 11.04 -10.56
CA LEU A 68 2.76 9.66 -10.72
C LEU A 68 1.95 9.54 -12.01
N ASP A 69 2.43 8.70 -12.93
CA ASP A 69 1.80 8.48 -14.23
C ASP A 69 1.49 9.80 -14.97
N GLY A 70 2.47 10.72 -14.95
CA GLY A 70 2.40 12.04 -15.56
C GLY A 70 1.57 13.08 -14.78
N GLU A 71 0.92 12.72 -13.68
CA GLU A 71 0.13 13.63 -12.86
C GLU A 71 0.96 14.16 -11.67
N ASP A 72 0.98 15.49 -11.50
CA ASP A 72 1.68 16.12 -10.36
C ASP A 72 0.86 15.91 -9.07
N MET A 73 1.42 15.06 -8.19
CA MET A 73 0.83 14.69 -6.90
C MET A 73 1.36 15.53 -5.74
N THR A 74 2.33 16.44 -5.97
CA THR A 74 3.13 17.11 -4.92
C THR A 74 2.29 17.67 -3.77
N PHE A 75 1.18 18.34 -4.09
CA PHE A 75 0.29 18.94 -3.11
C PHE A 75 -1.06 18.24 -2.99
N LEU A 76 -1.20 17.03 -3.57
CA LEU A 76 -2.41 16.22 -3.35
C LEU A 76 -2.34 15.54 -1.97
N PRO A 77 -3.39 15.63 -1.15
CA PRO A 77 -3.45 14.94 0.14
C PRO A 77 -3.52 13.42 -0.02
N GLU A 78 -3.10 12.68 1.02
CA GLU A 78 -3.02 11.23 1.05
C GLU A 78 -4.29 10.53 0.52
N TYR A 79 -5.49 10.98 0.96
CA TYR A 79 -6.76 10.36 0.54
C TYR A 79 -7.06 10.49 -0.97
N LYS A 80 -6.50 11.50 -1.65
CA LYS A 80 -6.60 11.61 -3.12
C LYS A 80 -5.60 10.72 -3.81
N ARG A 81 -4.35 10.65 -3.29
CA ARG A 81 -3.32 9.77 -3.83
C ARG A 81 -3.67 8.30 -3.64
N SER A 82 -4.40 7.93 -2.58
CA SER A 82 -4.84 6.55 -2.32
C SER A 82 -5.69 5.93 -3.43
N ASN A 83 -6.27 6.73 -4.33
CA ASN A 83 -6.97 6.23 -5.52
C ASN A 83 -6.00 5.60 -6.55
N HIS A 84 -4.72 5.97 -6.50
CA HIS A 84 -3.68 5.52 -7.44
C HIS A 84 -2.64 4.62 -6.78
N LEU A 85 -2.54 4.68 -5.45
CA LEU A 85 -1.52 3.98 -4.67
C LEU A 85 -2.12 2.83 -3.87
N GLY A 86 -1.46 1.67 -3.89
CA GLY A 86 -1.59 0.63 -2.88
C GLY A 86 -0.47 0.78 -1.85
N ARG A 87 -0.73 0.48 -0.58
CA ARG A 87 0.30 0.53 0.45
C ARG A 87 0.16 -0.63 1.42
N LEU A 88 1.28 -1.32 1.66
CA LEU A 88 1.44 -2.26 2.75
C LEU A 88 2.35 -1.64 3.82
N PHE A 89 1.95 -1.80 5.06
CA PHE A 89 2.70 -1.30 6.21
C PHE A 89 3.48 -2.45 6.86
N GLN A 90 4.56 -2.11 7.56
CA GLN A 90 5.32 -3.06 8.39
C GLN A 90 4.41 -3.73 9.43
N ASP A 91 3.52 -2.96 10.06
CA ASP A 91 2.48 -3.47 10.95
C ASP A 91 1.16 -3.63 10.18
N PRO A 92 0.69 -4.87 9.93
CA PRO A 92 -0.54 -5.11 9.18
C PRO A 92 -1.81 -4.58 9.87
N LEU A 93 -1.75 -4.26 11.17
CA LEU A 93 -2.87 -3.61 11.88
C LEU A 93 -3.16 -2.21 11.33
N LYS A 94 -2.14 -1.50 10.86
CA LYS A 94 -2.29 -0.16 10.29
C LYS A 94 -3.06 -0.15 8.96
N GLY A 95 -3.07 -1.28 8.25
CA GLY A 95 -3.79 -1.44 6.98
C GLY A 95 -5.20 -2.00 7.11
N THR A 96 -5.66 -2.31 8.33
CA THR A 96 -6.95 -2.98 8.58
C THR A 96 -7.73 -2.33 9.72
N ALA A 97 -9.04 -2.59 9.74
CA ALA A 97 -9.93 -2.31 10.87
C ALA A 97 -10.14 -3.62 11.66
N PRO A 98 -9.37 -3.90 12.73
CA PRO A 98 -9.33 -5.23 13.36
C PRO A 98 -10.64 -5.67 14.00
N HIS A 99 -11.49 -4.72 14.41
CA HIS A 99 -12.82 -5.01 14.98
C HIS A 99 -13.89 -5.30 13.93
N MET A 100 -13.62 -4.96 12.66
CA MET A 100 -14.51 -5.24 11.54
C MET A 100 -14.21 -6.62 10.96
N THR A 101 -15.21 -7.20 10.30
CA THR A 101 -15.08 -8.48 9.59
C THR A 101 -14.19 -8.38 8.36
N ILE A 102 -13.74 -9.52 7.84
CA ILE A 102 -13.00 -9.59 6.57
C ILE A 102 -13.81 -8.95 5.43
N GLU A 103 -15.11 -9.28 5.34
CA GLU A 103 -16.03 -8.70 4.34
C GLU A 103 -16.09 -7.18 4.41
N GLU A 104 -16.21 -6.62 5.60
CA GLU A 104 -16.27 -5.16 5.80
C GLU A 104 -14.96 -4.47 5.44
N ASN A 105 -13.81 -5.06 5.81
CA ASN A 105 -12.50 -4.54 5.43
C ASN A 105 -12.32 -4.55 3.90
N LEU A 106 -12.70 -5.64 3.21
CA LEU A 106 -12.65 -5.71 1.75
C LEU A 106 -13.61 -4.72 1.11
N ALA A 107 -14.81 -4.53 1.67
CA ALA A 107 -15.77 -3.56 1.17
C ALA A 107 -15.20 -2.14 1.24
N LEU A 108 -14.56 -1.76 2.35
CA LEU A 108 -13.89 -0.45 2.49
C LEU A 108 -12.78 -0.28 1.44
N ALA A 109 -11.93 -1.29 1.24
CA ALA A 109 -10.89 -1.25 0.22
C ALA A 109 -11.48 -1.12 -1.20
N TYR A 110 -12.59 -1.79 -1.45
CA TYR A 110 -13.27 -1.80 -2.75
C TYR A 110 -13.98 -0.48 -3.08
N LEU A 111 -14.27 0.38 -2.10
CA LEU A 111 -14.82 1.73 -2.34
C LEU A 111 -13.95 2.59 -3.25
N ARG A 112 -12.64 2.30 -3.33
CA ARG A 112 -11.73 2.98 -4.25
C ARG A 112 -12.09 2.77 -5.73
N SER A 113 -12.79 1.68 -6.06
CA SER A 113 -13.14 1.33 -7.44
C SER A 113 -14.35 2.08 -7.98
N VAL A 114 -15.20 2.60 -7.11
CA VAL A 114 -16.52 3.11 -7.52
C VAL A 114 -16.83 4.44 -6.84
N ARG A 115 -16.66 5.53 -7.58
CA ARG A 115 -16.98 6.90 -7.11
C ARG A 115 -18.44 7.10 -6.63
N THR A 116 -19.34 6.18 -6.98
CA THR A 116 -20.78 6.29 -6.72
C THR A 116 -21.26 5.39 -5.58
N ARG A 117 -20.42 4.53 -4.99
CA ARG A 117 -20.83 3.67 -3.88
C ARG A 117 -20.90 4.48 -2.57
N SER A 118 -22.03 4.36 -1.89
CA SER A 118 -22.18 4.87 -0.54
C SER A 118 -21.33 4.04 0.43
N PRO A 119 -20.54 4.66 1.31
CA PRO A 119 -19.83 3.95 2.37
C PRO A 119 -20.77 3.25 3.36
N PHE A 120 -22.06 3.64 3.37
CA PHE A 120 -23.12 3.04 4.19
C PHE A 120 -23.94 1.99 3.43
N GLY A 121 -23.56 1.65 2.19
CA GLY A 121 -24.21 0.61 1.40
C GLY A 121 -23.91 -0.80 1.93
N THR A 122 -24.87 -1.69 1.89
CA THR A 122 -24.67 -3.11 2.22
C THR A 122 -23.88 -3.81 1.13
N VAL A 123 -22.98 -4.73 1.53
CA VAL A 123 -22.24 -5.59 0.61
C VAL A 123 -23.21 -6.48 -0.14
N SER A 124 -23.23 -6.37 -1.47
CA SER A 124 -24.14 -7.17 -2.32
C SER A 124 -23.71 -8.64 -2.36
N LYS A 125 -24.61 -9.54 -2.80
CA LYS A 125 -24.27 -10.95 -3.04
C LYS A 125 -23.12 -11.09 -4.04
N LYS A 126 -23.14 -10.29 -5.12
CA LYS A 126 -22.10 -10.26 -6.14
C LYS A 126 -20.74 -9.84 -5.59
N ASP A 127 -20.73 -8.84 -4.69
CA ASP A 127 -19.49 -8.42 -4.05
C ASP A 127 -18.93 -9.53 -3.15
N ARG A 128 -19.80 -10.25 -2.40
CA ARG A 128 -19.37 -11.39 -1.57
C ARG A 128 -18.78 -12.53 -2.38
N GLU A 129 -19.38 -12.86 -3.50
CA GLU A 129 -18.86 -13.88 -4.42
C GLU A 129 -17.49 -13.45 -4.93
N TYR A 130 -17.34 -12.22 -5.41
CA TYR A 130 -16.08 -11.66 -5.84
C TYR A 130 -15.01 -11.68 -4.74
N PHE A 131 -15.36 -11.24 -3.52
CA PHE A 131 -14.43 -11.29 -2.39
C PHE A 131 -14.01 -12.72 -2.04
N ARG A 132 -14.94 -13.66 -2.10
CA ARG A 132 -14.67 -15.07 -1.84
C ARG A 132 -13.70 -15.67 -2.85
N GLU A 133 -13.89 -15.40 -4.14
CA GLU A 133 -12.97 -15.83 -5.20
C GLU A 133 -11.56 -15.24 -5.00
N ARG A 134 -11.47 -13.94 -4.70
CA ARG A 134 -10.18 -13.28 -4.47
C ARG A 134 -9.48 -13.78 -3.21
N LEU A 135 -10.21 -14.12 -2.15
CA LEU A 135 -9.65 -14.72 -0.93
C LEU A 135 -9.19 -16.15 -1.16
N ALA A 136 -9.95 -16.94 -1.92
CA ALA A 136 -9.59 -18.32 -2.25
C ALA A 136 -8.25 -18.39 -3.00
N ALA A 137 -7.98 -17.43 -3.87
CA ALA A 137 -6.69 -17.33 -4.57
C ALA A 137 -5.48 -17.17 -3.64
N LEU A 138 -5.68 -16.69 -2.38
CA LEU A 138 -4.62 -16.61 -1.39
C LEU A 138 -4.23 -17.98 -0.81
N GLY A 139 -5.09 -19.00 -0.90
CA GLY A 139 -4.85 -20.34 -0.38
C GLY A 139 -4.74 -20.42 1.15
N LEU A 140 -5.40 -19.51 1.89
CA LEU A 140 -5.30 -19.38 3.34
C LEU A 140 -6.59 -19.71 4.11
N GLY A 141 -7.63 -20.20 3.42
CA GLY A 141 -8.94 -20.55 4.01
C GLY A 141 -9.73 -19.33 4.52
N LEU A 142 -9.44 -18.14 3.99
CA LEU A 142 -10.13 -16.91 4.39
C LEU A 142 -11.49 -16.73 3.71
N GLU A 143 -11.71 -17.39 2.59
CA GLU A 143 -12.94 -17.41 1.79
C GLU A 143 -14.15 -17.91 2.59
N ASP A 144 -13.93 -18.80 3.55
CA ASP A 144 -14.97 -19.34 4.43
C ASP A 144 -15.17 -18.52 5.71
N ARG A 145 -14.31 -17.53 5.93
CA ARG A 145 -14.25 -16.72 7.16
C ARG A 145 -14.66 -15.26 6.97
N LEU A 146 -15.41 -14.93 5.93
CA LEU A 146 -15.82 -13.56 5.58
C LEU A 146 -16.43 -12.77 6.76
N LYS A 147 -17.13 -13.44 7.65
CA LYS A 147 -17.77 -12.84 8.84
C LYS A 147 -16.89 -12.81 10.09
N SER A 148 -15.68 -13.35 10.03
CA SER A 148 -14.76 -13.33 11.15
C SER A 148 -14.13 -11.95 11.28
N PRO A 149 -13.96 -11.40 12.50
CA PRO A 149 -13.20 -10.19 12.75
C PRO A 149 -11.73 -10.36 12.31
N VAL A 150 -11.17 -9.34 11.67
CA VAL A 150 -9.78 -9.35 11.18
C VAL A 150 -8.78 -9.48 12.33
N GLY A 151 -9.12 -8.96 13.51
CA GLY A 151 -8.28 -9.10 14.71
C GLY A 151 -7.99 -10.53 15.14
N LEU A 152 -8.82 -11.51 14.73
CA LEU A 152 -8.65 -12.93 15.03
C LEU A 152 -7.76 -13.68 14.00
N LEU A 153 -7.28 -13.00 12.99
CA LEU A 153 -6.38 -13.58 11.99
C LEU A 153 -4.95 -13.69 12.51
N SER A 154 -4.22 -14.70 12.06
CA SER A 154 -2.76 -14.76 12.27
C SER A 154 -2.05 -13.59 11.59
N GLY A 155 -0.81 -13.30 11.95
CA GLY A 155 0.00 -12.25 11.33
C GLY A 155 0.07 -12.41 9.80
N GLY A 156 0.37 -13.61 9.32
CA GLY A 156 0.47 -13.90 7.89
C GLY A 156 -0.88 -13.81 7.16
N GLN A 157 -1.95 -14.33 7.76
CA GLN A 157 -3.31 -14.19 7.19
C GLN A 157 -3.72 -12.72 7.08
N ARG A 158 -3.41 -11.91 8.10
CA ARG A 158 -3.69 -10.48 8.08
C ARG A 158 -2.86 -9.76 7.04
N GLN A 159 -1.59 -10.11 6.91
CA GLN A 159 -0.72 -9.51 5.89
C GLN A 159 -1.18 -9.85 4.47
N ALA A 160 -1.54 -11.11 4.22
CA ALA A 160 -2.10 -11.52 2.93
C ALA A 160 -3.44 -10.80 2.63
N LEU A 161 -4.30 -10.64 3.64
CA LEU A 161 -5.53 -9.84 3.51
C LEU A 161 -5.21 -8.38 3.18
N THR A 162 -4.23 -7.77 3.85
CA THR A 162 -3.80 -6.38 3.58
C THR A 162 -3.27 -6.23 2.15
N LEU A 163 -2.49 -7.21 1.67
CA LEU A 163 -2.02 -7.26 0.29
C LEU A 163 -3.21 -7.33 -0.69
N LEU A 164 -4.16 -8.22 -0.46
CA LEU A 164 -5.37 -8.30 -1.26
C LEU A 164 -6.14 -6.97 -1.26
N MET A 165 -6.34 -6.36 -0.10
CA MET A 165 -7.01 -5.05 0.03
C MET A 165 -6.29 -3.95 -0.76
N ALA A 166 -4.95 -3.93 -0.75
CA ALA A 166 -4.15 -2.95 -1.48
C ALA A 166 -4.24 -3.14 -3.01
N THR A 167 -4.48 -4.38 -3.46
CA THR A 167 -4.48 -4.77 -4.88
C THR A 167 -5.86 -5.17 -5.43
N LEU A 168 -6.90 -5.17 -4.60
CA LEU A 168 -8.29 -5.50 -5.00
C LEU A 168 -8.80 -4.58 -6.12
N VAL A 169 -8.38 -3.33 -6.07
CA VAL A 169 -8.41 -2.38 -7.19
C VAL A 169 -6.95 -2.17 -7.57
N THR A 170 -6.59 -2.57 -8.78
CA THR A 170 -5.19 -2.53 -9.25
C THR A 170 -4.63 -1.12 -9.10
N PRO A 171 -3.63 -0.90 -8.22
CA PRO A 171 -3.01 0.41 -8.07
C PRO A 171 -2.03 0.68 -9.22
N LYS A 172 -1.74 1.94 -9.50
CA LYS A 172 -0.67 2.34 -10.42
C LYS A 172 0.71 2.04 -9.82
N LEU A 173 0.86 2.26 -8.50
CA LEU A 173 2.07 2.00 -7.75
C LEU A 173 1.73 1.33 -6.42
N LEU A 174 2.44 0.24 -6.10
CA LEU A 174 2.35 -0.47 -4.83
C LEU A 174 3.59 -0.17 -3.98
N LEU A 175 3.36 0.38 -2.79
CA LEU A 175 4.40 0.69 -1.80
C LEU A 175 4.45 -0.43 -0.75
N LEU A 176 5.62 -1.09 -0.61
CA LEU A 176 5.85 -2.22 0.30
C LEU A 176 6.88 -1.85 1.38
N ASP A 177 6.41 -1.36 2.53
CA ASP A 177 7.28 -0.90 3.62
C ASP A 177 7.57 -2.06 4.61
N GLU A 178 8.67 -2.80 4.39
CA GLU A 178 9.12 -3.93 5.23
C GLU A 178 7.99 -4.90 5.62
N HIS A 179 7.06 -5.17 4.72
CA HIS A 179 5.77 -5.81 4.95
C HIS A 179 5.84 -7.28 5.43
N THR A 180 7.02 -7.88 5.50
CA THR A 180 7.22 -9.25 6.02
C THR A 180 8.08 -9.30 7.27
N ALA A 181 8.62 -8.16 7.74
CA ALA A 181 9.59 -8.12 8.84
C ALA A 181 9.04 -8.63 10.19
N ALA A 182 7.73 -8.54 10.40
CA ALA A 182 7.06 -8.99 11.64
C ALA A 182 6.55 -10.44 11.59
N LEU A 183 6.85 -11.19 10.49
CA LEU A 183 6.38 -12.56 10.28
C LEU A 183 7.50 -13.57 10.55
N ASP A 184 7.11 -14.80 10.92
CA ASP A 184 8.05 -15.91 10.93
C ASP A 184 8.54 -16.23 9.50
N PRO A 185 9.75 -16.84 9.33
CA PRO A 185 10.36 -17.02 8.03
C PRO A 185 9.48 -17.76 7.01
N SER A 186 8.78 -18.82 7.42
CA SER A 186 7.96 -19.62 6.52
C SER A 186 6.72 -18.88 6.04
N THR A 187 6.12 -18.08 6.92
CA THR A 187 4.99 -17.21 6.59
C THR A 187 5.42 -16.02 5.73
N ALA A 188 6.59 -15.45 6.02
CA ALA A 188 7.16 -14.36 5.22
C ALA A 188 7.39 -14.79 3.77
N GLU A 189 7.95 -16.00 3.55
CA GLU A 189 8.18 -16.56 2.22
C GLU A 189 6.86 -16.68 1.43
N LYS A 190 5.81 -17.24 2.04
CA LYS A 190 4.49 -17.35 1.41
C LYS A 190 3.90 -15.99 1.03
N VAL A 191 4.00 -15.00 1.91
CA VAL A 191 3.52 -13.63 1.63
C VAL A 191 4.33 -13.00 0.51
N LEU A 192 5.65 -13.22 0.44
CA LEU A 192 6.49 -12.74 -0.66
C LEU A 192 6.13 -13.41 -2.00
N GLU A 193 5.86 -14.72 -2.02
CA GLU A 193 5.40 -15.42 -3.22
C GLU A 193 4.06 -14.87 -3.70
N LEU A 194 3.08 -14.69 -2.81
CA LEU A 194 1.80 -14.07 -3.11
C LEU A 194 1.97 -12.64 -3.67
N THR A 195 2.87 -11.85 -3.06
CA THR A 195 3.17 -10.51 -3.54
C THR A 195 3.72 -10.53 -4.96
N ARG A 196 4.68 -11.41 -5.25
CA ARG A 196 5.27 -11.56 -6.58
C ARG A 196 4.24 -11.98 -7.63
N SER A 197 3.40 -12.97 -7.29
CA SER A 197 2.34 -13.45 -8.19
C SER A 197 1.37 -12.32 -8.54
N ILE A 198 0.82 -11.64 -7.53
CA ILE A 198 -0.15 -10.56 -7.72
C ILE A 198 0.44 -9.39 -8.52
N VAL A 199 1.68 -8.99 -8.21
CA VAL A 199 2.38 -7.90 -8.91
C VAL A 199 2.63 -8.27 -10.37
N ALA A 200 3.11 -9.50 -10.64
CA ALA A 200 3.39 -9.97 -12.01
C ALA A 200 2.11 -10.13 -12.84
N GLU A 201 1.07 -10.77 -12.29
CA GLU A 201 -0.20 -11.01 -12.99
C GLU A 201 -0.91 -9.70 -13.39
N ASN A 202 -0.77 -8.66 -12.59
CA ASN A 202 -1.45 -7.38 -12.81
C ASN A 202 -0.52 -6.28 -13.37
N ASN A 203 0.74 -6.62 -13.67
CA ASN A 203 1.78 -5.69 -14.14
C ASN A 203 1.87 -4.41 -13.29
N ILE A 204 1.85 -4.57 -11.95
CA ILE A 204 1.87 -3.46 -11.00
C ILE A 204 3.30 -2.95 -10.84
N THR A 205 3.52 -1.63 -10.94
CA THR A 205 4.79 -1.01 -10.55
C THR A 205 4.93 -1.08 -9.04
N CYS A 206 6.10 -1.47 -8.52
CA CYS A 206 6.30 -1.76 -7.11
C CYS A 206 7.60 -1.14 -6.56
N MET A 207 7.52 -0.58 -5.36
CA MET A 207 8.66 -0.06 -4.62
C MET A 207 8.62 -0.51 -3.16
#